data_545ded029e807c9c7d6b6f360aaea842
#
_entry.id   545ded029e807c9c7d6b6f360aaea842
#
_cell.length_a   1.000
_cell.length_b   1.000
_cell.length_c   1.000
_cell.angle_alpha   90.00
_cell.angle_beta   90.00
_cell.angle_gamma   90.00
#
_symmetry.space_group_name_H-M   'P 1'
#
loop_
_entity.id
_entity.type
_entity.pdbx_description
1 polymer ?
#
loop_
_entity_poly.entity_id
_entity_poly.type
_entity_poly.pdbx_seq_one_letter_code
_entity_poly.pdbx_strand_id
1 'polypeptide(L)'
;MKKTTGILLFFIVIIGLIACVTQAKVQYYDFPSDIAEEAKIANTKMLQKGNVLYNINCAKCHNKKIKGKIYIPDFTRDQLDSYIIRIKNEVHVSVIPENKVTTEELEAIQFFFSYKKPGQPLAVTQK
;
A
#
# COMPACT_ATOMS: atom_id res chain seq x y z
N MET A 1 45.00 10.89 -24.47
CA MET A 1 43.76 10.20 -24.88
C MET A 1 43.21 9.22 -23.85
N LYS A 2 43.96 8.70 -22.85
CA LYS A 2 43.46 7.71 -21.86
C LYS A 2 42.57 8.29 -20.72
N LYS A 3 42.69 9.61 -20.40
CA LYS A 3 41.94 10.26 -19.32
C LYS A 3 40.46 10.57 -19.67
N THR A 4 40.19 10.89 -20.93
CA THR A 4 38.82 11.21 -21.40
C THR A 4 37.90 10.01 -21.44
N THR A 5 38.42 8.80 -21.73
CA THR A 5 37.65 7.55 -21.79
C THR A 5 37.14 7.13 -20.40
N GLY A 6 37.92 7.37 -19.33
CA GLY A 6 37.53 7.08 -17.95
C GLY A 6 36.37 7.95 -17.46
N ILE A 7 36.38 9.24 -17.82
CA ILE A 7 35.32 10.20 -17.44
C ILE A 7 34.00 9.82 -18.15
N LEU A 8 34.04 9.45 -19.41
CA LEU A 8 32.86 9.05 -20.19
C LEU A 8 32.20 7.79 -19.61
N LEU A 9 33.01 6.79 -19.24
CA LEU A 9 32.54 5.56 -18.61
C LEU A 9 31.88 5.82 -17.24
N PHE A 10 32.44 6.74 -16.45
CA PHE A 10 31.89 7.11 -15.14
C PHE A 10 30.53 7.79 -15.27
N PHE A 11 30.32 8.66 -16.25
CA PHE A 11 29.02 9.28 -16.52
C PHE A 11 27.96 8.27 -16.98
N ILE A 12 28.33 7.28 -17.80
CA ILE A 12 27.40 6.23 -18.23
C ILE A 12 26.92 5.38 -17.05
N VAL A 13 27.81 5.06 -16.11
CA VAL A 13 27.46 4.29 -14.91
C VAL A 13 26.53 5.08 -14.00
N ILE A 14 26.75 6.40 -13.81
CA ILE A 14 25.87 7.24 -12.99
C ILE A 14 24.46 7.35 -13.61
N ILE A 15 24.36 7.52 -14.94
CA ILE A 15 23.07 7.60 -15.62
C ILE A 15 22.32 6.26 -15.52
N GLY A 16 23.01 5.14 -15.57
CA GLY A 16 22.42 3.81 -15.38
C GLY A 16 21.83 3.57 -13.98
N LEU A 17 22.43 4.17 -12.93
CA LEU A 17 21.95 4.03 -11.56
C LEU A 17 20.69 4.87 -11.26
N ILE A 18 20.47 5.95 -11.99
CA ILE A 18 19.29 6.82 -11.81
C ILE A 18 18.02 6.19 -12.47
N ALA A 19 18.18 5.32 -13.44
CA ALA A 19 17.06 4.68 -14.13
C ALA A 19 16.34 3.60 -13.30
N CYS A 20 16.83 3.25 -12.13
CA CYS A 20 16.23 2.24 -11.24
C CYS A 20 15.27 2.83 -10.19
N VAL A 21 14.61 3.96 -10.50
CA VAL A 21 13.42 4.38 -9.73
C VAL A 21 12.28 3.44 -10.16
N THR A 22 12.09 2.40 -9.38
CA THR A 22 10.96 1.48 -9.50
C THR A 22 9.67 2.27 -9.51
N GLN A 23 9.05 2.38 -10.67
CA GLN A 23 7.66 2.79 -10.76
C GLN A 23 6.86 1.81 -9.91
N ALA A 24 6.37 2.28 -8.77
CA ALA A 24 5.42 1.54 -7.95
C ALA A 24 4.25 1.18 -8.89
N LYS A 25 4.08 -0.12 -9.17
CA LYS A 25 3.06 -0.59 -10.09
C LYS A 25 1.71 -0.13 -9.58
N VAL A 26 1.11 0.83 -10.27
CA VAL A 26 -0.25 1.36 -10.07
C VAL A 26 -1.33 0.26 -10.22
N GLN A 27 -0.92 -0.98 -10.42
CA GLN A 27 -1.74 -2.11 -10.86
C GLN A 27 -2.62 -2.73 -9.77
N TYR A 28 -2.56 -2.23 -8.52
CA TYR A 28 -3.27 -2.84 -7.39
C TYR A 28 -4.58 -2.16 -7.01
N TYR A 29 -4.87 -1.02 -7.62
CA TYR A 29 -6.04 -0.22 -7.26
C TYR A 29 -7.01 -0.13 -8.43
N ASP A 30 -8.30 -0.14 -8.11
CA ASP A 30 -9.38 -0.03 -9.07
C ASP A 30 -9.95 1.38 -9.03
N PHE A 31 -9.42 2.26 -9.88
CA PHE A 31 -9.90 3.62 -10.01
C PHE A 31 -11.02 3.70 -11.04
N PRO A 32 -12.02 4.56 -10.83
CA PRO A 32 -12.99 4.91 -11.86
C PRO A 32 -12.27 5.37 -13.14
N SER A 33 -12.82 5.01 -14.30
CA SER A 33 -12.20 5.30 -15.60
C SER A 33 -12.11 6.80 -15.93
N ASP A 34 -12.97 7.60 -15.32
CA ASP A 34 -13.13 9.04 -15.52
C ASP A 34 -12.32 9.91 -14.53
N ILE A 35 -11.55 9.28 -13.62
CA ILE A 35 -10.75 10.04 -12.67
C ILE A 35 -9.56 10.74 -13.35
N ALA A 36 -9.37 12.03 -13.05
CA ALA A 36 -8.25 12.80 -13.56
C ALA A 36 -6.89 12.25 -13.07
N GLU A 37 -5.84 12.39 -13.88
CA GLU A 37 -4.53 11.81 -13.58
C GLU A 37 -3.89 12.39 -12.32
N GLU A 38 -4.06 13.69 -12.06
CA GLU A 38 -3.60 14.34 -10.82
C GLU A 38 -4.27 13.74 -9.59
N ALA A 39 -5.57 13.45 -9.70
CA ALA A 39 -6.33 12.80 -8.63
C ALA A 39 -5.87 11.35 -8.42
N LYS A 40 -5.51 10.61 -9.47
CA LYS A 40 -4.93 9.27 -9.34
C LYS A 40 -3.62 9.31 -8.58
N ILE A 41 -2.74 10.29 -8.88
CA ILE A 41 -1.46 10.44 -8.18
C ILE A 41 -1.67 10.74 -6.69
N ALA A 42 -2.55 11.69 -6.37
CA ALA A 42 -2.88 12.05 -4.99
C ALA A 42 -3.47 10.85 -4.23
N ASN A 43 -4.46 10.17 -4.83
CA ASN A 43 -5.11 9.00 -4.27
C ASN A 43 -4.13 7.84 -4.10
N THR A 44 -3.20 7.64 -5.02
CA THR A 44 -2.18 6.57 -4.91
C THR A 44 -1.32 6.75 -3.66
N LYS A 45 -0.93 7.97 -3.30
CA LYS A 45 -0.19 8.23 -2.06
C LYS A 45 -1.00 7.86 -0.82
N MET A 46 -2.29 8.21 -0.79
CA MET A 46 -3.17 7.87 0.32
C MET A 46 -3.43 6.37 0.41
N LEU A 47 -3.61 5.69 -0.72
CA LEU A 47 -3.74 4.23 -0.79
C LEU A 47 -2.49 3.52 -0.30
N GLN A 48 -1.30 4.00 -0.68
CA GLN A 48 -0.03 3.47 -0.18
C GLN A 48 0.10 3.65 1.33
N LYS A 49 -0.24 4.83 1.86
CA LYS A 49 -0.27 5.09 3.31
C LYS A 49 -1.22 4.11 4.01
N GLY A 50 -2.45 3.96 3.53
CA GLY A 50 -3.42 3.04 4.10
C GLY A 50 -2.97 1.58 4.06
N ASN A 51 -2.35 1.14 2.95
CA ASN A 51 -1.77 -0.20 2.84
C ASN A 51 -0.66 -0.44 3.86
N VAL A 52 0.27 0.52 4.03
CA VAL A 52 1.35 0.42 5.03
C VAL A 52 0.77 0.33 6.45
N LEU A 53 -0.17 1.20 6.79
CA LEU A 53 -0.83 1.21 8.10
C LEU A 53 -1.58 -0.08 8.38
N TYR A 54 -2.32 -0.61 7.40
CA TYR A 54 -2.97 -1.91 7.49
C TYR A 54 -1.96 -3.03 7.77
N ASN A 55 -0.86 -3.07 7.03
CA ASN A 55 0.15 -4.11 7.20
C ASN A 55 0.80 -4.08 8.59
N ILE A 56 1.02 -2.91 9.17
CA ILE A 56 1.62 -2.76 10.49
C ILE A 56 0.64 -3.14 11.61
N ASN A 57 -0.64 -2.74 11.48
CA ASN A 57 -1.57 -2.80 12.60
C ASN A 57 -2.57 -3.95 12.52
N CYS A 58 -2.93 -4.42 11.31
CA CYS A 58 -4.08 -5.30 11.10
C CYS A 58 -3.72 -6.65 10.45
N ALA A 59 -2.72 -6.65 9.58
CA ALA A 59 -2.42 -7.78 8.70
C ALA A 59 -2.08 -9.07 9.45
N LYS A 60 -1.46 -8.98 10.63
CA LYS A 60 -1.08 -10.14 11.44
C LYS A 60 -2.28 -11.03 11.76
N CYS A 61 -3.43 -10.42 12.06
CA CYS A 61 -4.65 -11.16 12.43
C CYS A 61 -5.60 -11.35 11.24
N HIS A 62 -5.62 -10.41 10.29
CA HIS A 62 -6.61 -10.40 9.22
C HIS A 62 -6.16 -11.06 7.91
N ASN A 63 -4.85 -11.11 7.63
CA ASN A 63 -4.38 -11.74 6.41
C ASN A 63 -4.56 -13.27 6.47
N LYS A 64 -4.89 -13.85 5.31
CA LYS A 64 -5.00 -15.30 5.12
C LYS A 64 -3.86 -15.80 4.25
N LYS A 65 -3.23 -16.91 4.66
CA LYS A 65 -2.22 -17.60 3.84
C LYS A 65 -2.89 -18.78 3.13
N ILE A 66 -2.95 -18.72 1.80
CA ILE A 66 -3.55 -19.76 0.96
C ILE A 66 -2.50 -20.19 -0.08
N LYS A 67 -2.16 -21.47 -0.09
CA LYS A 67 -1.16 -22.05 -1.02
C LYS A 67 0.15 -21.23 -1.09
N GLY A 68 0.66 -20.81 0.07
CA GLY A 68 1.90 -20.04 0.18
C GLY A 68 1.79 -18.55 -0.12
N LYS A 69 0.68 -18.07 -0.66
CA LYS A 69 0.42 -16.66 -0.95
C LYS A 69 -0.37 -16.02 0.19
N ILE A 70 -0.10 -14.75 0.47
CA ILE A 70 -0.80 -13.96 1.49
C ILE A 70 -1.89 -13.15 0.80
N TYR A 71 -3.10 -13.23 1.31
CA TYR A 71 -4.27 -12.51 0.82
C TYR A 71 -4.75 -11.52 1.87
N ILE A 72 -4.95 -10.28 1.45
CA ILE A 72 -5.66 -9.26 2.22
C ILE A 72 -7.15 -9.56 2.12
N PRO A 73 -7.93 -9.50 3.22
CA PRO A 73 -9.36 -9.73 3.18
C PRO A 73 -10.08 -8.75 2.26
N ASP A 74 -11.19 -9.20 1.69
CA ASP A 74 -12.10 -8.36 0.94
C ASP A 74 -13.27 -7.98 1.88
N PHE A 75 -13.23 -6.76 2.42
CA PHE A 75 -14.30 -6.24 3.25
C PHE A 75 -15.43 -5.69 2.37
N THR A 76 -16.66 -5.93 2.78
CA THR A 76 -17.82 -5.30 2.15
C THR A 76 -17.90 -3.83 2.50
N ARG A 77 -18.68 -3.05 1.72
CA ARG A 77 -18.88 -1.63 2.00
C ARG A 77 -19.44 -1.42 3.41
N ASP A 78 -20.46 -2.19 3.81
CA ASP A 78 -21.06 -2.10 5.15
C ASP A 78 -20.05 -2.40 6.27
N GLN A 79 -19.10 -3.32 6.01
CA GLN A 79 -18.02 -3.59 6.96
C GLN A 79 -17.05 -2.41 7.08
N LEU A 80 -16.77 -1.73 5.98
CA LEU A 80 -15.91 -0.55 6.00
C LEU A 80 -16.60 0.64 6.66
N ASP A 81 -17.85 0.89 6.36
CA ASP A 81 -18.62 2.02 6.92
C ASP A 81 -18.84 1.87 8.42
N SER A 82 -18.93 0.64 8.94
CA SER A 82 -19.01 0.37 10.38
C SER A 82 -17.65 0.12 11.05
N TYR A 83 -16.54 0.37 10.35
CA TYR A 83 -15.20 0.01 10.80
C TYR A 83 -14.78 0.72 12.10
N ILE A 84 -15.07 2.01 12.24
CA ILE A 84 -14.77 2.80 13.44
C ILE A 84 -15.45 2.20 14.68
N ILE A 85 -16.67 1.69 14.52
CA ILE A 85 -17.41 1.03 15.61
C ILE A 85 -16.77 -0.34 15.91
N ARG A 86 -16.40 -1.08 14.88
CA ARG A 86 -15.84 -2.44 15.02
C ARG A 86 -14.46 -2.46 15.65
N ILE A 87 -13.62 -1.45 15.40
CA ILE A 87 -12.28 -1.39 15.99
C ILE A 87 -12.30 -1.12 17.51
N LYS A 88 -13.39 -0.54 18.01
CA LYS A 88 -13.59 -0.29 19.44
C LYS A 88 -14.19 -1.47 20.21
N ASN A 89 -14.43 -2.61 19.55
CA ASN A 89 -14.92 -3.79 20.24
C ASN A 89 -13.82 -4.44 21.10
N GLU A 90 -14.22 -5.26 22.07
CA GLU A 90 -13.32 -5.88 23.05
C GLU A 90 -12.15 -6.65 22.42
N VAL A 91 -12.38 -7.33 21.31
CA VAL A 91 -11.34 -8.13 20.62
C VAL A 91 -10.23 -7.22 20.09
N HIS A 92 -10.57 -6.06 19.52
CA HIS A 92 -9.58 -5.14 18.99
C HIS A 92 -8.90 -4.33 20.11
N VAL A 93 -9.65 -3.88 21.10
CA VAL A 93 -9.10 -3.13 22.25
C VAL A 93 -8.06 -3.95 23.01
N SER A 94 -8.24 -5.26 23.12
CA SER A 94 -7.26 -6.13 23.79
C SER A 94 -5.95 -6.31 22.99
N VAL A 95 -5.97 -6.12 21.67
CA VAL A 95 -4.83 -6.38 20.78
C VAL A 95 -4.19 -5.09 20.24
N ILE A 96 -5.00 -4.06 20.03
CA ILE A 96 -4.57 -2.74 19.53
C ILE A 96 -4.78 -1.73 20.64
N PRO A 97 -3.72 -1.21 21.28
CA PRO A 97 -3.85 -0.16 22.29
C PRO A 97 -4.61 1.05 21.74
N GLU A 98 -5.41 1.67 22.58
CA GLU A 98 -6.38 2.72 22.22
C GLU A 98 -5.79 3.91 21.44
N ASN A 99 -4.48 4.18 21.61
CA ASN A 99 -3.77 5.28 20.96
C ASN A 99 -2.85 4.82 19.80
N LYS A 100 -2.95 3.57 19.38
CA LYS A 100 -2.00 3.03 18.38
C LYS A 100 -2.34 3.41 16.94
N VAL A 101 -3.62 3.65 16.66
CA VAL A 101 -4.11 4.01 15.33
C VAL A 101 -5.05 5.20 15.48
N THR A 102 -4.69 6.33 14.88
CA THR A 102 -5.51 7.55 14.92
C THR A 102 -6.72 7.45 13.98
N THR A 103 -7.67 8.37 14.12
CA THR A 103 -8.83 8.45 13.22
C THR A 103 -8.39 8.66 11.77
N GLU A 104 -7.41 9.53 11.52
CA GLU A 104 -6.88 9.81 10.17
C GLU A 104 -6.15 8.60 9.58
N GLU A 105 -5.51 7.80 10.42
CA GLU A 105 -4.88 6.55 10.00
C GLU A 105 -5.92 5.49 9.65
N LEU A 106 -7.02 5.42 10.41
CA LEU A 106 -8.15 4.55 10.10
C LEU A 106 -8.83 4.94 8.80
N GLU A 107 -9.01 6.24 8.54
CA GLU A 107 -9.54 6.75 7.29
C GLU A 107 -8.65 6.36 6.10
N ALA A 108 -7.33 6.45 6.24
CA ALA A 108 -6.41 6.02 5.20
C ALA A 108 -6.50 4.50 4.95
N ILE A 109 -6.64 3.68 6.00
CA ILE A 109 -6.84 2.23 5.87
C ILE A 109 -8.18 1.94 5.18
N GLN A 110 -9.25 2.63 5.56
CA GLN A 110 -10.57 2.49 4.94
C GLN A 110 -10.53 2.88 3.45
N PHE A 111 -9.85 3.98 3.13
CA PHE A 111 -9.64 4.43 1.76
C PHE A 111 -8.89 3.38 0.93
N PHE A 112 -7.84 2.77 1.49
CA PHE A 112 -7.13 1.67 0.83
C PHE A 112 -8.07 0.52 0.49
N PHE A 113 -8.91 0.07 1.42
CA PHE A 113 -9.86 -1.02 1.17
C PHE A 113 -10.93 -0.67 0.12
N SER A 114 -11.33 0.58 0.02
CA SER A 114 -12.33 1.03 -0.96
C SER A 114 -11.85 0.90 -2.41
N TYR A 115 -10.54 0.92 -2.64
CA TYR A 115 -9.95 0.84 -3.97
C TYR A 115 -9.07 -0.39 -4.21
N LYS A 116 -8.86 -1.21 -3.19
CA LYS A 116 -8.11 -2.45 -3.33
C LYS A 116 -8.87 -3.42 -4.25
N LYS A 117 -8.19 -3.98 -5.26
CA LYS A 117 -8.79 -5.04 -6.09
C LYS A 117 -9.07 -6.28 -5.25
N PRO A 118 -10.30 -6.84 -5.33
CA PRO A 118 -10.65 -8.06 -4.62
C PRO A 118 -9.80 -9.27 -5.04
N GLY A 119 -9.58 -10.21 -4.11
CA GLY A 119 -8.95 -11.50 -4.38
C GLY A 119 -7.48 -11.45 -4.79
N GLN A 120 -6.82 -10.30 -4.72
CA GLN A 120 -5.40 -10.21 -5.10
C GLN A 120 -4.48 -10.55 -3.91
N PRO A 121 -3.46 -11.40 -4.13
CA PRO A 121 -2.43 -11.62 -3.12
C PRO A 121 -1.62 -10.35 -2.91
N LEU A 122 -1.09 -10.16 -1.69
CA LEU A 122 -0.07 -9.15 -1.44
C LEU A 122 1.09 -9.34 -2.42
N ALA A 123 1.43 -8.28 -3.15
CA ALA A 123 2.72 -8.25 -3.82
C ALA A 123 3.79 -8.25 -2.73
N VAL A 124 4.48 -9.35 -2.60
CA VAL A 124 5.70 -9.40 -1.80
C VAL A 124 6.68 -8.46 -2.49
N THR A 125 6.87 -7.27 -1.95
CA THR A 125 8.04 -6.45 -2.29
C THR A 125 9.24 -7.27 -1.84
N GLN A 126 9.86 -7.98 -2.79
CA GLN A 126 11.15 -8.60 -2.53
C GLN A 126 12.12 -7.49 -2.14
N LYS A 127 12.69 -7.65 -0.94
CA LYS A 127 13.80 -6.84 -0.45
C LYS A 127 15.01 -7.00 -1.35
#